data_a05b8e24a193d3cea2ed9105537d3798
#
_entry.id   a05b8e24a193d3cea2ed9105537d3798
#
_cell.length_a   1.000
_cell.length_b   1.000
_cell.length_c   1.000
_cell.angle_alpha   90.00
_cell.angle_beta   90.00
_cell.angle_gamma   90.00
#
_symmetry.space_group_name_H-M   'P 1'
#
loop_
_entity.id
_entity.type
_entity.pdbx_description
1 polymer ?
#
loop_
_entity_poly.entity_id
_entity_poly.type
_entity_poly.pdbx_seq_one_letter_code
_entity_poly.pdbx_strand_id
1 'polypeptide(L)'
;MALLSIRKLHKQYGSVTAIQSLDLDLEKGEVIVLLGPSGCGKSTLLRCVNGLEPHQGGSIVMDGIGEFGKDVSWQTARQKVGMVFQSYELFAHMTVIENILLGPVKVQNRNRAEAEVQADKLLERVGLLDRKNAYPRELSGGQKQRIAIVRALCLNPEVILLGEITAALDPEMVREVLEVVLELAHEGMSMLIVTHEMGFARKVADRIVFMDKGGIVESSDPETFFSAPKSERARQFLAGMDY
;
A
#
# COMPACT_ATOMS: atom_id res chain seq x y z
N MET A 1 2.09 12.08 -17.30
CA MET A 1 0.70 12.17 -16.75
C MET A 1 0.64 11.25 -15.55
N ALA A 2 0.05 11.74 -14.47
CA ALA A 2 -0.07 10.93 -13.25
C ALA A 2 -0.89 9.66 -13.52
N LEU A 3 -0.41 8.52 -13.04
CA LEU A 3 -1.13 7.24 -13.11
C LEU A 3 -2.38 7.28 -12.22
N LEU A 4 -2.26 7.87 -11.03
CA LEU A 4 -3.36 8.04 -10.08
C LEU A 4 -3.40 9.49 -9.61
N SER A 5 -4.55 10.14 -9.76
CA SER A 5 -4.78 11.53 -9.35
C SER A 5 -5.86 11.61 -8.30
N ILE A 6 -5.53 12.19 -7.16
CA ILE A 6 -6.46 12.48 -6.07
C ILE A 6 -6.68 13.98 -6.03
N ARG A 7 -7.92 14.44 -6.06
CA ARG A 7 -8.27 15.87 -6.08
C ARG A 7 -9.28 16.22 -5.01
N LYS A 8 -8.94 17.20 -4.18
CA LYS A 8 -9.78 17.78 -3.10
C LYS A 8 -10.44 16.70 -2.24
N LEU A 9 -9.72 15.59 -1.99
CA LEU A 9 -10.25 14.47 -1.22
C LEU A 9 -10.60 14.95 0.19
N HIS A 10 -11.86 14.70 0.59
CA HIS A 10 -12.37 15.05 1.92
C HIS A 10 -12.99 13.83 2.58
N LYS A 11 -12.56 13.54 3.81
CA LYS A 11 -13.09 12.44 4.63
C LYS A 11 -13.33 12.89 6.06
N GLN A 12 -14.54 12.60 6.53
CA GLN A 12 -14.97 12.91 7.89
C GLN A 12 -15.62 11.69 8.55
N TYR A 13 -15.37 11.50 9.83
CA TYR A 13 -16.02 10.53 10.72
C TYR A 13 -16.77 11.28 11.82
N GLY A 14 -18.11 11.35 11.72
CA GLY A 14 -18.91 12.16 12.64
C GLY A 14 -18.45 13.64 12.61
N SER A 15 -17.97 14.16 13.74
CA SER A 15 -17.43 15.52 13.84
C SER A 15 -15.93 15.63 13.56
N VAL A 16 -15.22 14.49 13.37
CA VAL A 16 -13.77 14.47 13.20
C VAL A 16 -13.42 14.45 11.73
N THR A 17 -12.73 15.49 11.24
CA THR A 17 -12.20 15.52 9.88
C THR A 17 -10.87 14.77 9.83
N ALA A 18 -10.84 13.66 9.10
CA ALA A 18 -9.66 12.84 8.94
C ALA A 18 -8.79 13.24 7.74
N ILE A 19 -9.41 13.79 6.67
CA ILE A 19 -8.72 14.32 5.49
C ILE A 19 -9.40 15.62 5.08
N GLN A 20 -8.58 16.69 4.89
CA GLN A 20 -9.03 18.03 4.54
C GLN A 20 -8.59 18.38 3.12
N SER A 21 -9.47 18.26 2.12
CA SER A 21 -9.22 18.77 0.75
C SER A 21 -7.82 18.43 0.21
N LEU A 22 -7.46 17.14 0.26
CA LEU A 22 -6.12 16.67 -0.10
C LEU A 22 -6.00 16.45 -1.61
N ASP A 23 -4.92 16.97 -2.20
CA ASP A 23 -4.51 16.72 -3.57
C ASP A 23 -3.21 15.91 -3.57
N LEU A 24 -3.16 14.84 -4.39
CA LEU A 24 -1.97 14.01 -4.55
C LEU A 24 -1.97 13.36 -5.93
N ASP A 25 -0.83 13.41 -6.61
CA ASP A 25 -0.56 12.66 -7.83
C ASP A 25 0.47 11.57 -7.57
N LEU A 26 0.27 10.41 -8.18
CA LEU A 26 1.22 9.32 -8.22
C LEU A 26 1.55 9.04 -9.70
N GLU A 27 2.80 9.21 -10.07
CA GLU A 27 3.28 8.89 -11.42
C GLU A 27 3.48 7.38 -11.60
N LYS A 28 3.51 6.93 -12.85
CA LYS A 28 3.77 5.51 -13.15
C LYS A 28 5.20 5.13 -12.74
N GLY A 29 5.32 4.05 -11.96
CA GLY A 29 6.60 3.58 -11.42
C GLY A 29 7.10 4.37 -10.22
N GLU A 30 6.37 5.40 -9.76
CA GLU A 30 6.75 6.20 -8.60
C GLU A 30 6.40 5.48 -7.30
N VAL A 31 7.29 5.61 -6.33
CA VAL A 31 7.07 5.19 -4.94
C VAL A 31 6.92 6.41 -4.05
N ILE A 32 5.70 6.65 -3.56
CA ILE A 32 5.43 7.68 -2.55
C ILE A 32 5.36 7.05 -1.17
N VAL A 33 6.13 7.58 -0.23
CA VAL A 33 6.02 7.22 1.19
C VAL A 33 5.30 8.33 1.96
N LEU A 34 4.21 7.96 2.62
CA LEU A 34 3.42 8.82 3.50
C LEU A 34 3.97 8.76 4.92
N LEU A 35 4.46 9.87 5.42
CA LEU A 35 4.94 10.02 6.80
C LEU A 35 4.05 11.00 7.58
N GLY A 36 4.11 10.93 8.89
CA GLY A 36 3.38 11.84 9.77
C GLY A 36 2.92 11.18 11.07
N PRO A 37 2.46 11.96 12.06
CA PRO A 37 2.05 11.43 13.37
C PRO A 37 0.87 10.47 13.26
N SER A 38 0.69 9.64 14.29
CA SER A 38 -0.48 8.77 14.39
C SER A 38 -1.77 9.58 14.35
N GLY A 39 -2.78 9.06 13.65
CA GLY A 39 -4.08 9.73 13.52
C GLY A 39 -4.14 10.90 12.51
N CYS A 40 -3.06 11.26 11.79
CA CYS A 40 -3.07 12.36 10.83
C CYS A 40 -3.79 12.04 9.48
N GLY A 41 -4.32 10.82 9.29
CA GLY A 41 -5.13 10.47 8.12
C GLY A 41 -4.47 9.54 7.10
N LYS A 42 -3.22 9.09 7.27
CA LYS A 42 -2.49 8.24 6.30
C LYS A 42 -3.23 6.96 5.93
N SER A 43 -3.59 6.14 6.91
CA SER A 43 -4.32 4.88 6.67
C SER A 43 -5.73 5.12 6.14
N THR A 44 -6.37 6.25 6.53
CA THR A 44 -7.66 6.69 5.98
C THR A 44 -7.51 7.01 4.48
N LEU A 45 -6.44 7.71 4.09
CA LEU A 45 -6.15 8.01 2.68
C LEU A 45 -6.04 6.72 1.86
N LEU A 46 -5.25 5.74 2.30
CA LEU A 46 -5.14 4.45 1.59
C LEU A 46 -6.50 3.76 1.45
N ARG A 47 -7.30 3.74 2.51
CA ARG A 47 -8.65 3.12 2.50
C ARG A 47 -9.61 3.86 1.57
N CYS A 48 -9.54 5.18 1.49
CA CYS A 48 -10.33 5.94 0.53
C CYS A 48 -9.90 5.64 -0.92
N VAL A 49 -8.60 5.56 -1.19
CA VAL A 49 -8.07 5.23 -2.53
C VAL A 49 -8.53 3.84 -3.00
N ASN A 50 -8.58 2.86 -2.10
CA ASN A 50 -9.08 1.52 -2.40
C ASN A 50 -10.62 1.39 -2.32
N GLY A 51 -11.33 2.45 -1.89
CA GLY A 51 -12.79 2.45 -1.74
C GLY A 51 -13.31 1.59 -0.58
N LEU A 52 -12.47 1.27 0.40
CA LEU A 52 -12.88 0.62 1.64
C LEU A 52 -13.54 1.62 2.59
N GLU A 53 -13.19 2.89 2.47
CA GLU A 53 -13.80 4.00 3.18
C GLU A 53 -14.41 4.97 2.16
N PRO A 54 -15.73 5.23 2.23
CA PRO A 54 -16.34 6.24 1.38
C PRO A 54 -15.84 7.63 1.79
N HIS A 55 -15.47 8.44 0.82
CA HIS A 55 -15.17 9.87 1.02
C HIS A 55 -16.41 10.74 0.76
N GLN A 56 -16.45 11.95 1.34
CA GLN A 56 -17.59 12.85 1.20
C GLN A 56 -17.37 13.93 0.14
N GLY A 57 -16.12 14.12 -0.32
CA GLY A 57 -15.79 15.10 -1.36
C GLY A 57 -14.51 14.75 -2.08
N GLY A 58 -14.33 15.38 -3.24
CA GLY A 58 -13.18 15.13 -4.11
C GLY A 58 -13.36 13.96 -5.05
N SER A 59 -12.31 13.64 -5.79
CA SER A 59 -12.30 12.58 -6.79
C SER A 59 -10.98 11.80 -6.75
N ILE A 60 -11.03 10.53 -7.17
CA ILE A 60 -9.88 9.65 -7.36
C ILE A 60 -9.97 9.12 -8.78
N VAL A 61 -9.01 9.49 -9.61
CA VAL A 61 -9.00 9.20 -11.05
C VAL A 61 -7.75 8.40 -11.39
N MET A 62 -7.92 7.33 -12.14
CA MET A 62 -6.81 6.54 -12.69
C MET A 62 -6.73 6.76 -14.20
N ASP A 63 -5.52 7.05 -14.69
CA ASP A 63 -5.26 7.30 -16.11
C ASP A 63 -5.68 6.09 -16.96
N GLY A 64 -6.33 6.35 -18.11
CA GLY A 64 -6.84 5.32 -19.00
C GLY A 64 -8.02 4.50 -18.45
N ILE A 65 -8.50 4.76 -17.22
CA ILE A 65 -9.57 4.00 -16.57
C ILE A 65 -10.77 4.89 -16.21
N GLY A 66 -10.55 6.03 -15.53
CA GLY A 66 -11.60 6.96 -15.14
C GLY A 66 -11.69 7.21 -13.64
N GLU A 67 -12.74 7.92 -13.22
CA GLU A 67 -13.01 8.27 -11.81
C GLU A 67 -13.63 7.09 -11.06
N PHE A 68 -13.01 6.69 -9.95
CA PHE A 68 -13.46 5.59 -9.12
C PHE A 68 -14.78 5.90 -8.42
N GLY A 69 -15.72 4.96 -8.49
CA GLY A 69 -17.06 5.12 -7.90
C GLY A 69 -18.03 5.92 -8.76
N LYS A 70 -17.58 6.47 -9.90
CA LYS A 70 -18.40 7.24 -10.84
C LYS A 70 -18.35 6.62 -12.25
N ASP A 71 -17.19 6.70 -12.92
CA ASP A 71 -16.99 6.12 -14.25
C ASP A 71 -16.67 4.63 -14.16
N VAL A 72 -16.05 4.22 -13.06
CA VAL A 72 -15.57 2.87 -12.79
C VAL A 72 -16.10 2.37 -11.45
N SER A 73 -16.60 1.14 -11.44
CA SER A 73 -17.03 0.51 -10.19
C SER A 73 -15.85 0.30 -9.23
N TRP A 74 -16.10 0.38 -7.92
CA TRP A 74 -15.09 0.05 -6.91
C TRP A 74 -14.57 -1.39 -7.02
N GLN A 75 -15.36 -2.31 -7.54
CA GLN A 75 -14.92 -3.69 -7.79
C GLN A 75 -13.84 -3.72 -8.88
N THR A 76 -13.99 -2.95 -9.95
CA THR A 76 -12.99 -2.82 -11.02
C THR A 76 -11.75 -2.06 -10.51
N ALA A 77 -11.96 -0.95 -9.77
CA ALA A 77 -10.86 -0.19 -9.18
C ALA A 77 -9.95 -1.04 -8.29
N ARG A 78 -10.52 -1.91 -7.43
CA ARG A 78 -9.75 -2.82 -6.55
C ARG A 78 -8.96 -3.90 -7.29
N GLN A 79 -9.24 -4.17 -8.56
CA GLN A 79 -8.41 -5.05 -9.36
C GLN A 79 -7.16 -4.34 -9.89
N LYS A 80 -7.22 -3.01 -10.00
CA LYS A 80 -6.12 -2.14 -10.47
C LYS A 80 -5.28 -1.58 -9.34
N VAL A 81 -5.89 -1.42 -8.17
CA VAL A 81 -5.25 -0.89 -6.97
C VAL A 81 -5.25 -1.99 -5.89
N GLY A 82 -4.15 -2.72 -5.80
CA GLY A 82 -3.94 -3.71 -4.76
C GLY A 82 -3.73 -3.05 -3.39
N MET A 83 -4.14 -3.71 -2.32
CA MET A 83 -3.90 -3.22 -0.95
C MET A 83 -3.43 -4.34 -0.05
N VAL A 84 -2.40 -4.04 0.75
CA VAL A 84 -1.86 -4.92 1.79
C VAL A 84 -2.00 -4.22 3.14
N PHE A 85 -2.59 -4.93 4.09
CA PHE A 85 -2.92 -4.42 5.41
C PHE A 85 -1.88 -4.84 6.46
N GLN A 86 -1.85 -4.12 7.57
CA GLN A 86 -1.05 -4.45 8.75
C GLN A 86 -1.37 -5.84 9.31
N SER A 87 -2.63 -6.25 9.31
CA SER A 87 -3.13 -7.50 9.90
C SER A 87 -3.25 -8.67 8.91
N TYR A 88 -2.49 -8.64 7.79
CA TYR A 88 -2.41 -9.68 6.75
C TYR A 88 -3.72 -9.95 6.01
N GLU A 89 -4.86 -10.00 6.71
CA GLU A 89 -6.22 -10.28 6.21
C GLU A 89 -6.32 -11.56 5.37
N LEU A 90 -5.59 -12.61 5.78
CA LEU A 90 -5.69 -13.93 5.17
C LEU A 90 -6.90 -14.68 5.70
N PHE A 91 -7.61 -15.39 4.83
CA PHE A 91 -8.71 -16.27 5.21
C PHE A 91 -8.16 -17.51 5.93
N ALA A 92 -8.41 -17.61 7.23
CA ALA A 92 -7.84 -18.64 8.11
C ALA A 92 -8.25 -20.07 7.75
N HIS A 93 -9.40 -20.24 7.08
CA HIS A 93 -9.95 -21.53 6.65
C HIS A 93 -9.51 -21.97 5.25
N MET A 94 -8.69 -21.16 4.58
CA MET A 94 -8.13 -21.41 3.25
C MET A 94 -6.62 -21.61 3.35
N THR A 95 -6.07 -22.47 2.52
CA THR A 95 -4.62 -22.62 2.33
C THR A 95 -4.01 -21.36 1.71
N VAL A 96 -2.68 -21.27 1.68
CA VAL A 96 -1.95 -20.17 1.03
C VAL A 96 -2.37 -20.01 -0.42
N ILE A 97 -2.35 -21.10 -1.20
CA ILE A 97 -2.70 -21.02 -2.62
C ILE A 97 -4.17 -20.65 -2.84
N GLU A 98 -5.08 -21.13 -2.01
CA GLU A 98 -6.50 -20.75 -2.08
C GLU A 98 -6.71 -19.26 -1.78
N ASN A 99 -5.99 -18.70 -0.79
CA ASN A 99 -5.99 -17.27 -0.50
C ASN A 99 -5.52 -16.44 -1.70
N ILE A 100 -4.43 -16.86 -2.36
CA ILE A 100 -3.85 -16.15 -3.50
C ILE A 100 -4.79 -16.22 -4.72
N LEU A 101 -5.34 -17.39 -5.02
CA LEU A 101 -6.13 -17.63 -6.21
C LEU A 101 -7.57 -17.10 -6.13
N LEU A 102 -8.04 -16.72 -4.94
CA LEU A 102 -9.42 -16.27 -4.77
C LEU A 102 -9.77 -15.09 -5.68
N GLY A 103 -8.95 -14.06 -5.70
CA GLY A 103 -9.14 -12.88 -6.55
C GLY A 103 -9.06 -13.20 -8.05
N PRO A 104 -7.96 -13.76 -8.54
CA PRO A 104 -7.80 -14.11 -9.96
C PRO A 104 -8.93 -15.00 -10.50
N VAL A 105 -9.31 -16.04 -9.75
CA VAL A 105 -10.32 -17.01 -10.23
C VAL A 105 -11.75 -16.51 -10.06
N LYS A 106 -12.09 -15.92 -8.90
CA LYS A 106 -13.47 -15.54 -8.58
C LYS A 106 -13.86 -14.15 -9.06
N VAL A 107 -12.90 -13.21 -9.12
CA VAL A 107 -13.18 -11.81 -9.49
C VAL A 107 -12.80 -11.55 -10.94
N GLN A 108 -11.63 -12.04 -11.39
CA GLN A 108 -11.15 -11.84 -12.75
C GLN A 108 -11.57 -12.95 -13.72
N ASN A 109 -12.22 -14.02 -13.24
CA ASN A 109 -12.63 -15.19 -14.04
C ASN A 109 -11.46 -15.83 -14.83
N ARG A 110 -10.23 -15.77 -14.29
CA ARG A 110 -9.04 -16.36 -14.92
C ARG A 110 -9.05 -17.88 -14.79
N ASN A 111 -8.43 -18.54 -15.75
CA ASN A 111 -8.18 -19.97 -15.67
C ASN A 111 -7.36 -20.28 -14.40
N ARG A 112 -7.82 -21.25 -13.60
CA ARG A 112 -7.18 -21.61 -12.32
C ARG A 112 -5.74 -22.08 -12.52
N ALA A 113 -5.48 -22.92 -13.53
CA ALA A 113 -4.14 -23.47 -13.77
C ALA A 113 -3.15 -22.35 -14.17
N GLU A 114 -3.57 -21.42 -15.01
CA GLU A 114 -2.73 -20.25 -15.41
C GLU A 114 -2.45 -19.33 -14.21
N ALA A 115 -3.48 -19.05 -13.41
CA ALA A 115 -3.33 -18.24 -12.21
C ALA A 115 -2.41 -18.92 -11.17
N GLU A 116 -2.46 -20.26 -11.06
CA GLU A 116 -1.63 -21.04 -10.17
C GLU A 116 -0.15 -21.01 -10.59
N VAL A 117 0.14 -21.10 -11.90
CA VAL A 117 1.52 -20.92 -12.41
C VAL A 117 2.09 -19.55 -12.03
N GLN A 118 1.29 -18.49 -12.11
CA GLN A 118 1.73 -17.16 -11.66
C GLN A 118 1.92 -17.12 -10.14
N ALA A 119 1.00 -17.67 -9.37
CA ALA A 119 1.09 -17.74 -7.91
C ALA A 119 2.34 -18.50 -7.45
N ASP A 120 2.67 -19.61 -8.09
CA ASP A 120 3.87 -20.40 -7.80
C ASP A 120 5.16 -19.60 -8.01
N LYS A 121 5.27 -18.86 -9.12
CA LYS A 121 6.42 -17.96 -9.39
C LYS A 121 6.55 -16.86 -8.33
N LEU A 122 5.42 -16.25 -7.93
CA LEU A 122 5.41 -15.22 -6.90
C LEU A 122 5.77 -15.80 -5.52
N LEU A 123 5.29 -17.01 -5.19
CA LEU A 123 5.64 -17.70 -3.95
C LEU A 123 7.12 -18.10 -3.93
N GLU A 124 7.67 -18.58 -5.04
CA GLU A 124 9.10 -18.90 -5.19
C GLU A 124 9.95 -17.65 -4.93
N ARG A 125 9.58 -16.52 -5.53
CA ARG A 125 10.26 -15.24 -5.36
C ARG A 125 10.34 -14.79 -3.89
N VAL A 126 9.30 -15.02 -3.10
CA VAL A 126 9.30 -14.67 -1.66
C VAL A 126 9.75 -15.81 -0.76
N GLY A 127 10.29 -16.92 -1.35
CA GLY A 127 10.83 -18.06 -0.61
C GLY A 127 9.79 -18.89 0.12
N LEU A 128 8.56 -18.96 -0.37
CA LEU A 128 7.43 -19.61 0.31
C LEU A 128 6.67 -20.63 -0.56
N LEU A 129 7.28 -21.12 -1.65
CA LEU A 129 6.64 -22.10 -2.52
C LEU A 129 6.35 -23.43 -1.77
N ASP A 130 7.21 -23.83 -0.86
CA ASP A 130 7.04 -25.01 0.01
C ASP A 130 5.86 -24.87 0.98
N ARG A 131 5.39 -23.65 1.23
CA ARG A 131 4.24 -23.31 2.09
C ARG A 131 2.92 -23.19 1.34
N LYS A 132 2.90 -23.46 0.05
CA LYS A 132 1.73 -23.31 -0.84
C LYS A 132 0.45 -23.94 -0.27
N ASN A 133 0.55 -25.09 0.35
CA ASN A 133 -0.57 -25.85 0.91
C ASN A 133 -0.77 -25.67 2.42
N ALA A 134 0.05 -24.85 3.08
CA ALA A 134 -0.08 -24.53 4.50
C ALA A 134 -1.29 -23.64 4.78
N TYR A 135 -1.82 -23.70 5.99
CA TYR A 135 -2.85 -22.76 6.47
C TYR A 135 -2.19 -21.59 7.19
N PRO A 136 -2.85 -20.41 7.24
CA PRO A 136 -2.29 -19.22 7.92
C PRO A 136 -1.83 -19.46 9.36
N ARG A 137 -2.48 -20.36 10.12
CA ARG A 137 -2.09 -20.72 11.50
C ARG A 137 -0.71 -21.38 11.61
N GLU A 138 -0.20 -21.94 10.50
CA GLU A 138 1.08 -22.66 10.43
C GLU A 138 2.25 -21.76 10.02
N LEU A 139 1.99 -20.45 9.86
CA LEU A 139 2.92 -19.47 9.32
C LEU A 139 3.32 -18.42 10.34
N SER A 140 4.57 -17.95 10.26
CA SER A 140 5.03 -16.78 11.02
C SER A 140 4.35 -15.48 10.53
N GLY A 141 4.47 -14.40 11.31
CA GLY A 141 3.95 -13.08 10.92
C GLY A 141 4.53 -12.58 9.60
N GLY A 142 5.85 -12.65 9.42
CA GLY A 142 6.54 -12.26 8.20
C GLY A 142 6.14 -13.11 6.99
N GLN A 143 5.95 -14.43 7.17
CA GLN A 143 5.44 -15.30 6.11
C GLN A 143 4.02 -14.90 5.69
N LYS A 144 3.12 -14.65 6.65
CA LYS A 144 1.76 -14.17 6.36
C LYS A 144 1.77 -12.86 5.58
N GLN A 145 2.67 -11.95 5.95
CA GLN A 145 2.77 -10.65 5.29
C GLN A 145 3.27 -10.78 3.85
N ARG A 146 4.30 -11.59 3.61
CA ARG A 146 4.79 -11.87 2.25
C ARG A 146 3.71 -12.54 1.39
N ILE A 147 2.91 -13.45 1.95
CA ILE A 147 1.78 -14.07 1.25
C ILE A 147 0.68 -13.02 0.96
N ALA A 148 0.41 -12.09 1.86
CA ALA A 148 -0.54 -11.00 1.60
C ALA A 148 -0.08 -10.09 0.44
N ILE A 149 1.22 -9.85 0.32
CA ILE A 149 1.81 -9.14 -0.83
C ILE A 149 1.63 -9.98 -2.11
N VAL A 150 1.98 -11.28 -2.10
CA VAL A 150 1.79 -12.19 -3.24
C VAL A 150 0.32 -12.22 -3.69
N ARG A 151 -0.62 -12.29 -2.75
CA ARG A 151 -2.05 -12.26 -3.03
C ARG A 151 -2.46 -10.98 -3.76
N ALA A 152 -1.96 -9.83 -3.34
CA ALA A 152 -2.21 -8.56 -4.01
C ALA A 152 -1.61 -8.52 -5.42
N LEU A 153 -0.36 -8.98 -5.58
CA LEU A 153 0.36 -9.03 -6.87
C LEU A 153 -0.29 -9.97 -7.88
N CYS A 154 -0.90 -11.08 -7.43
CA CYS A 154 -1.51 -12.07 -8.32
C CYS A 154 -2.73 -11.51 -9.09
N LEU A 155 -3.28 -10.36 -8.67
CA LEU A 155 -4.30 -9.60 -9.39
C LEU A 155 -3.74 -8.74 -10.53
N ASN A 156 -2.41 -8.66 -10.70
CA ASN A 156 -1.72 -7.76 -11.64
C ASN A 156 -2.14 -6.29 -11.47
N PRO A 157 -2.02 -5.72 -10.27
CA PRO A 157 -2.41 -4.34 -10.02
C PRO A 157 -1.43 -3.37 -10.71
N GLU A 158 -1.91 -2.16 -11.02
CA GLU A 158 -1.09 -1.06 -11.53
C GLU A 158 -0.51 -0.20 -10.39
N VAL A 159 -1.17 -0.22 -9.24
CA VAL A 159 -0.74 0.47 -8.01
C VAL A 159 -0.87 -0.47 -6.82
N ILE A 160 0.08 -0.46 -5.89
CA ILE A 160 -0.02 -1.16 -4.62
C ILE A 160 -0.01 -0.17 -3.46
N LEU A 161 -0.99 -0.33 -2.57
CA LEU A 161 -1.10 0.42 -1.32
C LEU A 161 -0.59 -0.45 -0.17
N LEU A 162 0.42 0.03 0.56
CA LEU A 162 1.01 -0.68 1.69
C LEU A 162 0.76 0.09 2.99
N GLY A 163 -0.08 -0.45 3.87
CA GLY A 163 -0.48 0.20 5.13
C GLY A 163 0.21 -0.40 6.34
N GLU A 164 1.34 0.16 6.80
CA GLU A 164 2.06 -0.22 8.03
C GLU A 164 2.35 -1.73 8.11
N ILE A 165 2.80 -2.30 7.00
CA ILE A 165 2.94 -3.75 6.80
C ILE A 165 3.96 -4.43 7.73
N THR A 166 4.75 -3.66 8.49
CA THR A 166 5.78 -4.17 9.41
C THR A 166 5.42 -4.00 10.89
N ALA A 167 4.37 -3.25 11.22
CA ALA A 167 4.07 -2.82 12.59
C ALA A 167 3.78 -3.97 13.60
N ALA A 168 3.48 -5.18 13.11
CA ALA A 168 3.20 -6.35 13.94
C ALA A 168 4.29 -7.43 13.87
N LEU A 169 5.47 -7.08 13.33
CA LEU A 169 6.56 -8.02 13.06
C LEU A 169 7.76 -7.75 13.98
N ASP A 170 8.52 -8.79 14.27
CA ASP A 170 9.84 -8.64 14.89
C ASP A 170 10.89 -8.16 13.87
N PRO A 171 12.06 -7.62 14.33
CA PRO A 171 13.04 -6.98 13.44
C PRO A 171 13.59 -7.86 12.32
N GLU A 172 13.69 -9.17 12.52
CA GLU A 172 14.19 -10.10 11.51
C GLU A 172 13.15 -10.24 10.38
N MET A 173 11.88 -10.44 10.74
CA MET A 173 10.78 -10.54 9.79
C MET A 173 10.51 -9.21 9.07
N VAL A 174 10.72 -8.06 9.73
CA VAL A 174 10.64 -6.73 9.11
C VAL A 174 11.55 -6.66 7.89
N ARG A 175 12.83 -7.07 8.04
CA ARG A 175 13.80 -7.00 6.95
C ARG A 175 13.37 -7.84 5.75
N GLU A 176 12.93 -9.08 5.96
CA GLU A 176 12.47 -9.96 4.87
C GLU A 176 11.29 -9.38 4.08
N VAL A 177 10.34 -8.73 4.76
CA VAL A 177 9.19 -8.10 4.12
C VAL A 177 9.60 -6.85 3.34
N LEU A 178 10.48 -6.01 3.92
CA LEU A 178 10.93 -4.79 3.28
C LEU A 178 11.82 -5.06 2.06
N GLU A 179 12.60 -6.15 2.04
CA GLU A 179 13.37 -6.59 0.87
C GLU A 179 12.45 -6.89 -0.31
N VAL A 180 11.34 -7.58 -0.10
CA VAL A 180 10.32 -7.81 -1.15
C VAL A 180 9.77 -6.50 -1.71
N VAL A 181 9.49 -5.51 -0.86
CA VAL A 181 8.97 -4.21 -1.32
C VAL A 181 10.04 -3.42 -2.09
N LEU A 182 11.31 -3.48 -1.67
CA LEU A 182 12.43 -2.85 -2.41
C LEU A 182 12.59 -3.46 -3.82
N GLU A 183 12.48 -4.78 -3.95
CA GLU A 183 12.52 -5.43 -5.26
C GLU A 183 11.38 -4.95 -6.17
N LEU A 184 10.14 -4.84 -5.64
CA LEU A 184 9.00 -4.34 -6.39
C LEU A 184 9.21 -2.89 -6.84
N ALA A 185 9.82 -2.04 -6.01
CA ALA A 185 10.19 -0.67 -6.36
C ALA A 185 11.19 -0.65 -7.53
N HIS A 186 12.25 -1.45 -7.46
CA HIS A 186 13.25 -1.56 -8.52
C HIS A 186 12.67 -2.06 -9.85
N GLU A 187 11.61 -2.86 -9.81
CA GLU A 187 10.87 -3.31 -11.00
C GLU A 187 9.90 -2.26 -11.56
N GLY A 188 9.82 -1.09 -10.93
CA GLY A 188 8.96 0.01 -11.38
C GLY A 188 7.49 -0.14 -10.98
N MET A 189 7.19 -0.87 -9.89
CA MET A 189 5.84 -0.92 -9.33
C MET A 189 5.47 0.43 -8.72
N SER A 190 4.34 1.00 -9.13
CA SER A 190 3.81 2.24 -8.53
C SER A 190 3.25 1.94 -7.14
N MET A 191 3.72 2.66 -6.11
CA MET A 191 3.35 2.36 -4.73
C MET A 191 3.02 3.59 -3.91
N LEU A 192 2.04 3.44 -3.02
CA LEU A 192 1.75 4.40 -1.96
C LEU A 192 1.91 3.67 -0.62
N ILE A 193 2.93 4.05 0.15
CA ILE A 193 3.40 3.31 1.33
C ILE A 193 3.22 4.16 2.59
N VAL A 194 2.62 3.58 3.63
CA VAL A 194 2.65 4.10 5.00
C VAL A 194 3.58 3.24 5.82
N THR A 195 4.61 3.82 6.43
CA THR A 195 5.58 3.11 7.26
C THR A 195 6.11 3.99 8.39
N HIS A 196 6.61 3.34 9.43
CA HIS A 196 7.40 3.96 10.51
C HIS A 196 8.90 3.64 10.40
N GLU A 197 9.30 2.87 9.39
CA GLU A 197 10.68 2.47 9.12
C GLU A 197 11.40 3.58 8.32
N MET A 198 12.00 4.58 9.01
CA MET A 198 12.59 5.75 8.37
C MET A 198 13.78 5.40 7.46
N GLY A 199 14.62 4.45 7.87
CA GLY A 199 15.72 3.98 7.05
C GLY A 199 15.27 3.30 5.75
N PHE A 200 14.13 2.59 5.79
CA PHE A 200 13.50 2.02 4.61
C PHE A 200 12.84 3.11 3.74
N ALA A 201 12.07 4.02 4.35
CA ALA A 201 11.45 5.13 3.65
C ALA A 201 12.46 5.94 2.82
N ARG A 202 13.64 6.25 3.41
CA ARG A 202 14.72 6.95 2.72
C ARG A 202 15.29 6.19 1.51
N LYS A 203 15.29 4.85 1.56
CA LYS A 203 15.85 4.00 0.49
C LYS A 203 14.86 3.72 -0.65
N VAL A 204 13.58 3.58 -0.31
CA VAL A 204 12.58 3.10 -1.28
C VAL A 204 11.83 4.23 -1.97
N ALA A 205 11.68 5.40 -1.32
CA ALA A 205 10.84 6.46 -1.83
C ALA A 205 11.52 7.26 -2.96
N ASP A 206 10.75 7.55 -4.00
CA ASP A 206 11.06 8.64 -4.94
C ASP A 206 10.62 9.98 -4.34
N ARG A 207 9.54 9.95 -3.56
CA ARG A 207 8.99 11.14 -2.91
C ARG A 207 8.42 10.82 -1.53
N ILE A 208 8.72 11.70 -0.57
CA ILE A 208 8.13 11.70 0.77
C ILE A 208 6.99 12.73 0.80
N VAL A 209 5.85 12.30 1.29
CA VAL A 209 4.69 13.17 1.55
C VAL A 209 4.42 13.15 3.05
N PHE A 210 4.69 14.27 3.69
CA PHE A 210 4.47 14.44 5.13
C PHE A 210 3.09 15.00 5.40
N MET A 211 2.29 14.27 6.17
CA MET A 211 0.92 14.63 6.53
C MET A 211 0.81 15.03 8.01
N ASP A 212 0.03 16.04 8.29
CA ASP A 212 -0.41 16.40 9.64
C ASP A 212 -1.84 16.93 9.59
N LYS A 213 -2.65 16.64 10.62
CA LYS A 213 -4.04 17.11 10.77
C LYS A 213 -4.92 16.98 9.52
N GLY A 214 -4.77 15.85 8.79
CA GLY A 214 -5.60 15.55 7.62
C GLY A 214 -5.17 16.23 6.32
N GLY A 215 -4.05 16.94 6.29
CA GLY A 215 -3.51 17.61 5.11
C GLY A 215 -2.07 17.26 4.81
N ILE A 216 -1.62 17.54 3.58
CA ILE A 216 -0.21 17.46 3.20
C ILE A 216 0.47 18.76 3.65
N VAL A 217 1.51 18.63 4.47
CA VAL A 217 2.31 19.75 4.99
C VAL A 217 3.54 19.98 4.15
N GLU A 218 4.16 18.89 3.68
CA GLU A 218 5.38 18.93 2.87
C GLU A 218 5.40 17.75 1.91
N SER A 219 5.94 17.99 0.71
CA SER A 219 6.23 16.97 -0.28
C SER A 219 7.59 17.28 -0.88
N SER A 220 8.54 16.35 -0.80
CA SER A 220 9.91 16.52 -1.27
C SER A 220 10.56 15.16 -1.58
N ASP A 221 11.71 15.19 -2.24
CA ASP A 221 12.57 14.01 -2.36
C ASP A 221 13.07 13.56 -0.99
N PRO A 222 13.45 12.27 -0.83
CA PRO A 222 13.89 11.74 0.47
C PRO A 222 15.11 12.46 1.04
N GLU A 223 16.09 12.80 0.20
CA GLU A 223 17.31 13.49 0.66
C GLU A 223 16.96 14.82 1.33
N THR A 224 16.16 15.65 0.66
CA THR A 224 15.69 16.94 1.19
C THR A 224 14.86 16.74 2.45
N PHE A 225 13.92 15.77 2.46
CA PHE A 225 13.05 15.56 3.61
C PHE A 225 13.84 15.19 4.89
N PHE A 226 14.80 14.27 4.78
CA PHE A 226 15.53 13.77 5.94
C PHE A 226 16.70 14.67 6.37
N SER A 227 17.31 15.47 5.47
CA SER A 227 18.47 16.32 5.79
C SER A 227 18.11 17.79 6.06
N ALA A 228 17.13 18.33 5.33
CA ALA A 228 16.75 19.75 5.35
C ALA A 228 15.23 19.94 5.16
N PRO A 229 14.38 19.38 6.05
CA PRO A 229 12.93 19.50 5.92
C PRO A 229 12.48 20.98 5.93
N LYS A 230 11.63 21.35 4.98
CA LYS A 230 11.20 22.74 4.77
C LYS A 230 10.25 23.22 5.86
N SER A 231 9.30 22.36 6.26
CA SER A 231 8.31 22.72 7.27
C SER A 231 8.85 22.55 8.69
N GLU A 232 8.51 23.48 9.58
CA GLU A 232 8.84 23.35 10.99
C GLU A 232 8.23 22.08 11.60
N ARG A 233 7.03 21.72 11.17
CA ARG A 233 6.34 20.54 11.67
C ARG A 233 7.05 19.23 11.29
N ALA A 234 7.60 19.13 10.06
CA ALA A 234 8.43 18.01 9.66
C ALA A 234 9.71 17.93 10.48
N ARG A 235 10.38 19.08 10.75
CA ARG A 235 11.58 19.13 11.64
C ARG A 235 11.27 18.60 13.03
N GLN A 236 10.17 19.04 13.64
CA GLN A 236 9.73 18.56 14.95
C GLN A 236 9.43 17.07 14.96
N PHE A 237 8.80 16.56 13.89
CA PHE A 237 8.48 15.15 13.74
C PHE A 237 9.74 14.30 13.66
N LEU A 238 10.70 14.68 12.82
CA LEU A 238 11.97 13.98 12.66
C LEU A 238 12.84 14.03 13.93
N ALA A 239 12.87 15.17 14.62
CA ALA A 239 13.62 15.31 15.89
C ALA A 239 13.10 14.40 17.02
N GLY A 240 11.86 13.92 16.94
CA GLY A 240 11.27 12.99 17.90
C GLY A 240 11.42 11.51 17.51
N MET A 241 12.16 11.23 16.42
CA MET A 241 12.39 9.86 15.93
C MET A 241 13.88 9.53 16.02
N ASP A 242 14.20 8.40 16.67
CA ASP A 242 15.53 7.76 16.60
C ASP A 242 15.61 6.99 15.27
N TYR A 243 16.49 7.41 14.33
CA TYR A 243 16.73 6.73 13.06
C TYR A 243 18.20 6.81 12.62
#